data_e154658efbee88a668ecda2388c591bc
#
_entry.id   e154658efbee88a668ecda2388c591bc
#
_cell.length_a   1.000
_cell.length_b   1.000
_cell.length_c   1.000
_cell.angle_alpha   90.00
_cell.angle_beta   90.00
_cell.angle_gamma   90.00
#
_symmetry.space_group_name_H-M   'P 1'
#
loop_
_entity.id
_entity.type
_entity.pdbx_description
1 polymer ?
#
loop_
_entity_poly.entity_id
_entity_poly.type
_entity_poly.pdbx_seq_one_letter_code
_entity_poly.pdbx_strand_id
1 'polypeptide(L)'
;MKTLKNTCNEKGEEIYMTRKEFQEFIAKGKMILDGATGSNLQKRGMPTGVCPEEWILEHPDVLVGLQREYIEAGSDVLYAPTFSGNRIKLEEYGLADQIGEMNRKLAGLSFEAIRQADTDRQVLVAGDITMTGQQLYPVGNLPFEELVDIYKEQIGYLVEAGVDFIVVETMMSLHECRAAVL
;
A
#
# COMPACT_ATOMS: atom_id res chain seq x y z
N MET A 1 27.88 -1.84 4.43
CA MET A 1 26.81 -1.36 5.33
C MET A 1 26.18 -0.16 4.62
N LYS A 2 25.15 -0.40 3.77
CA LYS A 2 24.47 0.68 3.03
C LYS A 2 23.45 1.28 3.96
N THR A 3 23.57 2.55 4.22
CA THR A 3 22.66 3.35 5.05
C THR A 3 21.35 3.46 4.30
N LEU A 4 20.31 2.82 4.82
CA LEU A 4 18.94 3.18 4.47
C LEU A 4 18.82 4.68 4.74
N LYS A 5 18.44 5.44 3.72
CA LYS A 5 18.06 6.84 3.91
C LYS A 5 16.72 6.85 4.65
N ASN A 6 16.76 6.78 5.98
CA ASN A 6 15.84 7.59 6.75
C ASN A 6 16.29 9.02 6.47
N THR A 7 15.76 9.59 5.42
CA THR A 7 16.04 10.97 5.09
C THR A 7 15.16 11.84 5.98
N CYS A 8 15.61 12.04 7.21
CA CYS A 8 15.23 13.23 7.93
C CYS A 8 16.03 14.39 7.31
N ASN A 9 15.37 15.52 7.06
CA ASN A 9 16.07 16.74 6.70
C ASN A 9 16.93 17.21 7.87
N GLU A 10 17.74 18.25 7.67
CA GLU A 10 18.62 18.83 8.71
C GLU A 10 17.87 19.29 9.97
N LYS A 11 16.52 19.29 9.95
CA LYS A 11 15.63 19.63 11.07
C LYS A 11 15.01 18.41 11.74
N GLY A 12 15.34 17.19 11.30
CA GLY A 12 14.77 15.94 11.84
C GLY A 12 13.34 15.64 11.37
N GLU A 13 12.85 16.32 10.32
CA GLU A 13 11.55 16.03 9.71
C GLU A 13 11.71 14.89 8.71
N GLU A 14 10.81 13.90 8.76
CA GLU A 14 10.78 12.80 7.79
C GLU A 14 10.55 13.34 6.38
N ILE A 15 11.42 12.97 5.44
CA ILE A 15 11.32 13.40 4.05
C ILE A 15 10.52 12.36 3.30
N TYR A 16 9.28 12.69 3.02
CA TYR A 16 8.46 11.99 2.02
C TYR A 16 8.95 12.36 0.61
N MET A 17 8.77 11.46 -0.35
CA MET A 17 9.03 11.76 -1.75
C MET A 17 8.21 12.97 -2.20
N THR A 18 8.87 14.03 -2.61
CA THR A 18 8.20 15.21 -3.14
C THR A 18 7.67 14.94 -4.55
N ARG A 19 6.66 15.71 -4.97
CA ARG A 19 6.15 15.65 -6.36
C ARG A 19 7.28 15.84 -7.39
N LYS A 20 8.26 16.67 -7.11
CA LYS A 20 9.40 16.92 -8.00
C LYS A 20 10.29 15.68 -8.10
N GLU A 21 10.63 15.06 -6.98
CA GLU A 21 11.43 13.84 -6.94
C GLU A 21 10.74 12.70 -7.67
N PHE A 22 9.42 12.55 -7.48
CA PHE A 22 8.63 11.57 -8.23
C PHE A 22 8.67 11.86 -9.75
N GLN A 23 8.49 13.12 -10.16
CA GLN A 23 8.58 13.49 -11.55
C GLN A 23 9.98 13.23 -12.14
N GLU A 24 11.04 13.51 -11.40
CA GLU A 24 12.42 13.20 -11.79
C GLU A 24 12.66 11.69 -11.87
N PHE A 25 12.03 10.91 -10.98
CA PHE A 25 12.12 9.45 -11.02
C PHE A 25 11.48 8.90 -12.30
N ILE A 26 10.24 9.27 -12.61
CA ILE A 26 9.54 8.79 -13.81
C ILE A 26 10.12 9.34 -15.13
N ALA A 27 10.79 10.48 -15.08
CA ALA A 27 11.46 11.05 -16.27
C ALA A 27 12.71 10.27 -16.71
N LYS A 28 13.26 9.40 -15.85
CA LYS A 28 14.41 8.54 -16.20
C LYS A 28 14.06 7.42 -17.18
N GLY A 29 12.79 7.12 -17.35
CA GLY A 29 12.34 6.06 -18.25
C GLY A 29 10.98 5.50 -17.88
N LYS A 30 10.75 4.22 -18.18
CA LYS A 30 9.54 3.53 -17.77
C LYS A 30 9.66 3.14 -16.30
N MET A 31 8.63 3.44 -15.53
CA MET A 31 8.44 2.94 -14.17
C MET A 31 7.71 1.60 -14.24
N ILE A 32 8.32 0.55 -13.72
CA ILE A 32 7.77 -0.80 -13.71
C ILE A 32 7.22 -1.08 -12.32
N LEU A 33 5.93 -1.32 -12.25
CA LEU A 33 5.25 -1.72 -11.02
C LEU A 33 5.45 -3.22 -10.78
N ASP A 34 5.24 -3.68 -9.56
CA ASP A 34 5.23 -5.09 -9.24
C ASP A 34 3.99 -5.80 -9.83
N GLY A 35 3.89 -7.09 -9.61
CA GLY A 35 2.84 -7.92 -10.20
C GLY A 35 1.76 -8.32 -9.19
N ALA A 36 0.91 -9.27 -9.62
CA ALA A 36 -0.24 -9.72 -8.84
C ALA A 36 0.17 -10.32 -7.49
N THR A 37 -0.32 -9.74 -6.39
CA THR A 37 -0.07 -10.23 -5.04
C THR A 37 -1.03 -11.36 -4.67
N GLY A 38 -2.33 -11.14 -4.67
CA GLY A 38 -3.32 -12.09 -4.16
C GLY A 38 -3.24 -13.48 -4.79
N SER A 39 -3.22 -13.57 -6.14
CA SER A 39 -3.15 -14.85 -6.84
C SER A 39 -1.82 -15.60 -6.61
N ASN A 40 -0.73 -14.89 -6.40
CA ASN A 40 0.56 -15.51 -6.08
C ASN A 40 0.63 -15.97 -4.61
N LEU A 41 0.02 -15.24 -3.68
CA LEU A 41 -0.12 -15.70 -2.29
C LEU A 41 -0.99 -16.94 -2.20
N GLN A 42 -2.09 -17.04 -2.97
CA GLN A 42 -2.91 -18.25 -3.05
C GLN A 42 -2.11 -19.46 -3.55
N LYS A 43 -1.28 -19.29 -4.58
CA LYS A 43 -0.35 -20.36 -5.04
C LYS A 43 0.67 -20.79 -3.97
N ARG A 44 0.93 -19.91 -3.00
CA ARG A 44 1.87 -20.10 -1.89
C ARG A 44 1.19 -20.51 -0.58
N GLY A 45 -0.11 -20.82 -0.64
CA GLY A 45 -0.83 -21.42 0.48
C GLY A 45 -1.88 -20.54 1.15
N MET A 46 -2.09 -19.29 0.70
CA MET A 46 -3.17 -18.47 1.21
C MET A 46 -4.53 -19.08 0.84
N PRO A 47 -5.39 -19.41 1.82
CA PRO A 47 -6.71 -19.93 1.54
C PRO A 47 -7.62 -18.89 0.88
N THR A 48 -8.71 -19.34 0.25
CA THR A 48 -9.79 -18.45 -0.18
C THR A 48 -10.70 -18.10 0.99
N GLY A 49 -11.26 -16.89 0.99
CA GLY A 49 -12.25 -16.46 1.99
C GLY A 49 -11.66 -15.98 3.32
N VAL A 50 -10.35 -15.83 3.41
CA VAL A 50 -9.67 -15.18 4.56
C VAL A 50 -9.43 -13.71 4.26
N CYS A 51 -9.17 -12.92 5.31
CA CYS A 51 -8.63 -11.57 5.17
C CYS A 51 -7.19 -11.65 4.67
N PRO A 52 -6.88 -11.17 3.44
CA PRO A 52 -5.52 -11.26 2.91
C PRO A 52 -4.51 -10.51 3.77
N GLU A 53 -4.88 -9.35 4.28
CA GLU A 53 -4.03 -8.50 5.10
C GLU A 53 -3.64 -9.19 6.41
N GLU A 54 -4.60 -9.84 7.08
CA GLU A 54 -4.35 -10.62 8.29
C GLU A 54 -3.44 -11.82 8.00
N TRP A 55 -3.78 -12.59 6.96
CA TRP A 55 -2.98 -13.76 6.56
C TRP A 55 -1.52 -13.37 6.23
N ILE A 56 -1.31 -12.24 5.55
CA ILE A 56 0.04 -11.73 5.25
C ILE A 56 0.80 -11.41 6.54
N LEU A 57 0.15 -10.82 7.54
CA LEU A 57 0.79 -10.53 8.83
C LEU A 57 1.14 -11.79 9.61
N GLU A 58 0.39 -12.87 9.43
CA GLU A 58 0.69 -14.19 9.99
C GLU A 58 1.80 -14.94 9.22
N HIS A 59 1.99 -14.62 7.94
CA HIS A 59 2.93 -15.27 7.03
C HIS A 59 3.85 -14.25 6.31
N PRO A 60 4.54 -13.37 7.05
CA PRO A 60 5.26 -12.23 6.47
C PRO A 60 6.35 -12.66 5.48
N ASP A 61 7.02 -13.77 5.74
CA ASP A 61 8.11 -14.27 4.87
C ASP A 61 7.61 -14.61 3.46
N VAL A 62 6.34 -15.02 3.32
CA VAL A 62 5.75 -15.36 2.02
C VAL A 62 5.60 -14.10 1.16
N LEU A 63 5.13 -13.00 1.75
CA LEU A 63 5.03 -11.72 1.05
C LEU A 63 6.40 -11.14 0.74
N VAL A 64 7.29 -11.09 1.74
CA VAL A 64 8.65 -10.57 1.58
C VAL A 64 9.38 -11.32 0.46
N GLY A 65 9.27 -12.65 0.45
CA GLY A 65 9.84 -13.49 -0.62
C GLY A 65 9.27 -13.17 -2.00
N LEU A 66 7.94 -13.01 -2.12
CA LEU A 66 7.28 -12.64 -3.38
C LEU A 66 7.74 -11.27 -3.88
N GLN A 67 7.77 -10.28 -3.01
CA GLN A 67 8.17 -8.91 -3.39
C GLN A 67 9.66 -8.82 -3.77
N ARG A 68 10.52 -9.61 -3.13
CA ARG A 68 11.92 -9.75 -3.54
C ARG A 68 12.04 -10.27 -4.96
N GLU A 69 11.27 -11.31 -5.32
CA GLU A 69 11.25 -11.84 -6.69
C GLU A 69 10.83 -10.75 -7.70
N TYR A 70 9.89 -9.88 -7.35
CA TYR A 70 9.51 -8.74 -8.19
C TYR A 70 10.65 -7.72 -8.34
N ILE A 71 11.36 -7.41 -7.26
CA ILE A 71 12.54 -6.53 -7.33
C ILE A 71 13.62 -7.13 -8.24
N GLU A 72 13.89 -8.43 -8.08
CA GLU A 72 14.86 -9.17 -8.90
C GLU A 72 14.44 -9.21 -10.38
N ALA A 73 13.14 -9.30 -10.66
CA ALA A 73 12.58 -9.25 -12.00
C ALA A 73 12.64 -7.85 -12.63
N GLY A 74 12.94 -6.81 -11.86
CA GLY A 74 13.13 -5.43 -12.35
C GLY A 74 12.05 -4.43 -11.98
N SER A 75 11.17 -4.75 -11.03
CA SER A 75 10.17 -3.77 -10.53
C SER A 75 10.85 -2.58 -9.87
N ASP A 76 10.37 -1.39 -10.18
CA ASP A 76 10.82 -0.11 -9.61
C ASP A 76 9.93 0.32 -8.44
N VAL A 77 8.73 -0.23 -8.34
CA VAL A 77 7.74 0.07 -7.29
C VAL A 77 7.14 -1.22 -6.78
N LEU A 78 7.06 -1.35 -5.46
CA LEU A 78 6.25 -2.36 -4.78
C LEU A 78 4.95 -1.74 -4.29
N TYR A 79 3.84 -2.43 -4.47
CA TYR A 79 2.58 -2.08 -3.80
C TYR A 79 2.61 -2.68 -2.40
N ALA A 80 2.46 -1.83 -1.39
CA ALA A 80 2.21 -2.30 -0.04
C ALA A 80 0.93 -3.16 -0.04
N PRO A 81 0.90 -4.29 0.66
CA PRO A 81 -0.25 -5.20 0.63
C PRO A 81 -1.41 -4.67 1.49
N THR A 82 -1.84 -3.44 1.21
CA THR A 82 -2.83 -2.68 1.97
C THR A 82 -4.12 -2.43 1.16
N PHE A 83 -4.27 -3.17 0.06
CA PHE A 83 -5.36 -3.04 -0.89
C PHE A 83 -6.74 -2.97 -0.23
N SER A 84 -7.10 -3.94 0.64
CA SER A 84 -8.35 -3.94 1.37
C SER A 84 -8.22 -3.41 2.80
N GLY A 85 -7.18 -2.62 3.10
CA GLY A 85 -6.85 -2.14 4.44
C GLY A 85 -7.69 -0.96 4.93
N ASN A 86 -8.82 -0.62 4.30
CA ASN A 86 -9.73 0.41 4.79
C ASN A 86 -10.68 -0.15 5.89
N ARG A 87 -11.21 0.75 6.72
CA ARG A 87 -12.06 0.40 7.87
C ARG A 87 -13.25 -0.49 7.48
N ILE A 88 -13.94 -0.18 6.38
CA ILE A 88 -15.12 -0.94 5.95
C ILE A 88 -14.76 -2.37 5.58
N LYS A 89 -13.67 -2.56 4.85
CA LYS A 89 -13.21 -3.89 4.46
C LYS A 89 -12.71 -4.71 5.64
N LEU A 90 -11.98 -4.10 6.55
CA LEU A 90 -11.51 -4.77 7.75
C LEU A 90 -12.64 -5.13 8.71
N GLU A 91 -13.73 -4.32 8.74
CA GLU A 91 -14.92 -4.63 9.54
C GLU A 91 -15.60 -5.93 9.11
N GLU A 92 -15.56 -6.30 7.83
CA GLU A 92 -16.09 -7.59 7.34
C GLU A 92 -15.45 -8.80 8.05
N TYR A 93 -14.27 -8.60 8.66
CA TYR A 93 -13.50 -9.60 9.40
C TYR A 93 -13.39 -9.30 10.91
N GLY A 94 -14.03 -8.23 11.40
CA GLY A 94 -13.93 -7.80 12.79
C GLY A 94 -12.58 -7.17 13.16
N LEU A 95 -11.85 -6.64 12.16
CA LEU A 95 -10.49 -6.11 12.31
C LEU A 95 -10.41 -4.57 12.23
N ALA A 96 -11.54 -3.87 12.15
CA ALA A 96 -11.57 -2.41 11.99
C ALA A 96 -10.78 -1.64 13.06
N ASP A 97 -10.77 -2.13 14.32
CA ASP A 97 -10.03 -1.48 15.40
C ASP A 97 -8.50 -1.63 15.25
N GLN A 98 -8.03 -2.51 14.39
CA GLN A 98 -6.61 -2.76 14.12
C GLN A 98 -6.10 -2.04 12.87
N ILE A 99 -6.93 -1.24 12.19
CA ILE A 99 -6.63 -0.61 10.91
C ILE A 99 -5.26 0.09 10.90
N GLY A 100 -4.96 0.89 11.93
CA GLY A 100 -3.70 1.65 11.98
C GLY A 100 -2.48 0.75 12.15
N GLU A 101 -2.55 -0.25 13.04
CA GLU A 101 -1.47 -1.20 13.26
C GLU A 101 -1.22 -2.06 12.01
N MET A 102 -2.30 -2.56 11.40
CA MET A 102 -2.22 -3.43 10.22
C MET A 102 -1.59 -2.68 9.04
N ASN A 103 -2.10 -1.49 8.68
CA ASN A 103 -1.56 -0.74 7.55
C ASN A 103 -0.07 -0.40 7.73
N ARG A 104 0.35 0.01 8.94
CA ARG A 104 1.78 0.28 9.21
C ARG A 104 2.64 -0.96 9.11
N LYS A 105 2.20 -2.09 9.66
CA LYS A 105 2.96 -3.35 9.59
C LYS A 105 3.05 -3.87 8.16
N LEU A 106 1.96 -3.84 7.41
CA LEU A 106 1.91 -4.30 6.01
C LEU A 106 2.85 -3.48 5.11
N ALA A 107 2.82 -2.15 5.22
CA ALA A 107 3.78 -1.30 4.51
C ALA A 107 5.22 -1.59 4.94
N GLY A 108 5.44 -1.88 6.23
CA GLY A 108 6.74 -2.28 6.77
C GLY A 108 7.32 -3.53 6.11
N LEU A 109 6.49 -4.49 5.69
CA LEU A 109 6.95 -5.70 4.99
C LEU A 109 7.52 -5.39 3.60
N SER A 110 6.94 -4.42 2.88
CA SER A 110 7.48 -3.99 1.58
C SER A 110 8.87 -3.34 1.74
N PHE A 111 9.07 -2.53 2.78
CA PHE A 111 10.39 -2.01 3.08
C PHE A 111 11.37 -3.11 3.50
N GLU A 112 10.90 -4.15 4.21
CA GLU A 112 11.73 -5.32 4.53
C GLU A 112 12.15 -6.08 3.27
N ALA A 113 11.24 -6.25 2.30
CA ALA A 113 11.57 -6.88 1.03
C ALA A 113 12.69 -6.12 0.29
N ILE A 114 12.65 -4.79 0.28
CA ILE A 114 13.70 -3.94 -0.30
C ILE A 114 15.03 -4.12 0.45
N ARG A 115 14.99 -4.15 1.80
CA ARG A 115 16.21 -4.36 2.60
C ARG A 115 16.87 -5.71 2.34
N GLN A 116 16.07 -6.75 2.11
CA GLN A 116 16.56 -8.10 1.84
C GLN A 116 16.93 -8.34 0.39
N ALA A 117 16.48 -7.48 -0.54
CA ALA A 117 16.84 -7.60 -1.94
C ALA A 117 18.29 -7.17 -2.18
N ASP A 118 19.00 -7.97 -2.97
CA ASP A 118 20.37 -7.62 -3.41
C ASP A 118 20.32 -6.71 -4.64
N THR A 119 19.99 -5.43 -4.43
CA THR A 119 19.88 -4.44 -5.51
C THR A 119 20.47 -3.09 -5.13
N ASP A 120 21.14 -2.46 -6.09
CA ASP A 120 21.62 -1.08 -5.99
C ASP A 120 20.61 -0.07 -6.53
N ARG A 121 19.50 -0.55 -7.12
CA ARG A 121 18.47 0.30 -7.69
C ARG A 121 17.63 0.93 -6.57
N GLN A 122 17.14 2.14 -6.83
CA GLN A 122 16.09 2.73 -6.02
C GLN A 122 14.78 1.99 -6.31
N VAL A 123 14.17 1.42 -5.28
CA VAL A 123 12.82 0.81 -5.34
C VAL A 123 11.93 1.59 -4.40
N LEU A 124 10.73 1.93 -4.85
CA LEU A 124 9.75 2.72 -4.12
C LEU A 124 8.66 1.81 -3.53
N VAL A 125 8.00 2.27 -2.48
CA VAL A 125 6.82 1.63 -1.90
C VAL A 125 5.61 2.53 -2.10
N ALA A 126 4.60 2.03 -2.79
CA ALA A 126 3.31 2.69 -2.94
C ALA A 126 2.32 2.15 -1.91
N GLY A 127 1.66 3.01 -1.17
CA GLY A 127 0.49 2.65 -0.37
C GLY A 127 -0.68 2.36 -1.31
N ASP A 128 -1.17 1.14 -1.30
CA ASP A 128 -2.23 0.68 -2.21
C ASP A 128 -3.59 0.78 -1.53
N ILE A 129 -4.54 1.50 -2.16
CA ILE A 129 -5.90 1.68 -1.68
C ILE A 129 -6.92 1.42 -2.77
N THR A 130 -8.01 0.76 -2.41
CA THR A 130 -9.09 0.38 -3.33
C THR A 130 -10.47 0.75 -2.80
N MET A 131 -11.48 0.38 -3.57
CA MET A 131 -12.90 0.58 -3.22
C MET A 131 -13.26 0.03 -1.83
N THR A 132 -14.26 0.64 -1.22
CA THR A 132 -14.87 0.15 0.03
C THR A 132 -15.85 -1.00 -0.18
N GLY A 133 -16.36 -1.15 -1.40
CA GLY A 133 -17.45 -2.08 -1.73
C GLY A 133 -18.84 -1.54 -1.38
N GLN A 134 -18.93 -0.37 -0.75
CA GLN A 134 -20.19 0.28 -0.43
C GLN A 134 -20.63 1.22 -1.55
N GLN A 135 -21.97 1.33 -1.74
CA GLN A 135 -22.52 2.28 -2.70
C GLN A 135 -22.84 3.61 -2.03
N LEU A 136 -22.46 4.70 -2.72
CA LEU A 136 -22.72 6.06 -2.28
C LEU A 136 -24.21 6.41 -2.41
N TYR A 137 -24.66 7.30 -1.50
CA TYR A 137 -25.98 7.95 -1.65
C TYR A 137 -26.09 8.66 -3.01
N PRO A 138 -27.25 8.63 -3.71
CA PRO A 138 -28.52 8.05 -3.28
C PRO A 138 -28.74 6.57 -3.67
N VAL A 139 -27.79 5.92 -4.33
CA VAL A 139 -27.91 4.51 -4.73
C VAL A 139 -27.71 3.58 -3.53
N GLY A 140 -26.75 3.86 -2.70
CA GLY A 140 -26.53 3.21 -1.40
C GLY A 140 -26.74 4.19 -0.24
N ASN A 141 -26.15 3.88 0.90
CA ASN A 141 -26.36 4.65 2.13
C ASN A 141 -25.10 5.41 2.59
N LEU A 142 -23.94 5.24 1.93
CA LEU A 142 -22.69 5.88 2.34
C LEU A 142 -22.67 7.35 1.84
N PRO A 143 -22.60 8.35 2.75
CA PRO A 143 -22.37 9.74 2.38
C PRO A 143 -20.97 9.94 1.77
N PHE A 144 -20.86 10.90 0.84
CA PHE A 144 -19.57 11.18 0.18
C PHE A 144 -18.51 11.67 1.17
N GLU A 145 -18.89 12.51 2.10
CA GLU A 145 -18.00 13.06 3.14
C GLU A 145 -17.46 11.95 4.07
N GLU A 146 -18.31 11.00 4.43
CA GLU A 146 -17.90 9.85 5.22
C GLU A 146 -16.90 8.96 4.46
N LEU A 147 -17.11 8.77 3.15
CA LEU A 147 -16.17 8.06 2.31
C LEU A 147 -14.80 8.76 2.24
N VAL A 148 -14.77 10.10 2.17
CA VAL A 148 -13.53 10.88 2.25
C VAL A 148 -12.80 10.62 3.58
N ASP A 149 -13.53 10.61 4.70
CA ASP A 149 -12.92 10.37 6.02
C ASP A 149 -12.36 8.94 6.15
N ILE A 150 -13.02 7.94 5.55
CA ILE A 150 -12.54 6.55 5.51
C ILE A 150 -11.21 6.45 4.77
N TYR A 151 -11.09 7.06 3.59
CA TYR A 151 -9.82 7.07 2.86
C TYR A 151 -8.75 7.89 3.56
N LYS A 152 -9.11 9.04 4.11
CA LYS A 152 -8.18 9.88 4.89
C LYS A 152 -7.59 9.13 6.08
N GLU A 153 -8.39 8.29 6.74
CA GLU A 153 -7.92 7.46 7.84
C GLU A 153 -6.85 6.47 7.37
N GLN A 154 -7.12 5.67 6.33
CA GLN A 154 -6.16 4.70 5.81
C GLN A 154 -4.90 5.38 5.27
N ILE A 155 -5.06 6.45 4.47
CA ILE A 155 -3.94 7.22 3.92
C ILE A 155 -3.07 7.79 5.05
N GLY A 156 -3.68 8.28 6.13
CA GLY A 156 -2.93 8.77 7.29
C GLY A 156 -1.96 7.71 7.84
N TYR A 157 -2.42 6.48 8.02
CA TYR A 157 -1.56 5.39 8.50
C TYR A 157 -0.48 4.97 7.50
N LEU A 158 -0.78 5.03 6.20
CA LEU A 158 0.21 4.74 5.15
C LEU A 158 1.31 5.82 5.08
N VAL A 159 0.91 7.09 5.23
CA VAL A 159 1.85 8.21 5.34
C VAL A 159 2.73 8.06 6.59
N GLU A 160 2.15 7.75 7.76
CA GLU A 160 2.93 7.46 8.97
C GLU A 160 3.90 6.28 8.80
N ALA A 161 3.55 5.29 7.97
CA ALA A 161 4.43 4.17 7.64
C ALA A 161 5.57 4.54 6.69
N GLY A 162 5.53 5.74 6.08
CA GLY A 162 6.60 6.26 5.23
C GLY A 162 6.54 5.80 3.78
N VAL A 163 5.36 5.43 3.25
CA VAL A 163 5.23 5.09 1.82
C VAL A 163 5.57 6.28 0.94
N ASP A 164 6.16 6.04 -0.23
CA ASP A 164 6.64 7.09 -1.12
C ASP A 164 5.50 7.86 -1.80
N PHE A 165 4.39 7.18 -2.10
CA PHE A 165 3.17 7.74 -2.68
C PHE A 165 1.99 6.80 -2.49
N ILE A 166 0.78 7.28 -2.82
CA ILE A 166 -0.45 6.49 -2.75
C ILE A 166 -0.91 6.12 -4.16
N VAL A 167 -1.30 4.87 -4.34
CA VAL A 167 -1.97 4.38 -5.54
C VAL A 167 -3.46 4.18 -5.22
N VAL A 168 -4.29 4.79 -6.04
CA VAL A 168 -5.75 4.66 -6.01
C VAL A 168 -6.14 3.77 -7.18
N GLU A 169 -6.47 2.50 -6.91
CA GLU A 169 -6.76 1.55 -7.98
C GLU A 169 -8.09 0.81 -7.77
N THR A 170 -8.58 0.19 -8.85
CA THR A 170 -9.75 -0.72 -8.81
C THR A 170 -10.96 -0.09 -8.14
N MET A 171 -11.24 1.18 -8.43
CA MET A 171 -12.37 1.90 -7.87
C MET A 171 -13.66 1.59 -8.61
N MET A 172 -14.78 1.41 -7.87
CA MET A 172 -16.09 1.10 -8.45
C MET A 172 -16.72 2.27 -9.20
N SER A 173 -16.39 3.50 -8.80
CA SER A 173 -16.99 4.71 -9.37
C SER A 173 -16.01 5.88 -9.40
N LEU A 174 -16.29 6.85 -10.29
CA LEU A 174 -15.56 8.11 -10.32
C LEU A 174 -15.71 8.90 -9.01
N HIS A 175 -16.86 8.80 -8.33
CA HIS A 175 -17.07 9.48 -7.05
C HIS A 175 -16.18 8.89 -5.96
N GLU A 176 -16.04 7.58 -5.93
CA GLU A 176 -15.16 6.89 -4.99
C GLU A 176 -13.68 7.25 -5.24
N CYS A 177 -13.26 7.24 -6.52
CA CYS A 177 -11.92 7.71 -6.90
C CYS A 177 -11.68 9.18 -6.47
N ARG A 178 -12.66 10.06 -6.62
CA ARG A 178 -12.55 11.46 -6.18
C ARG A 178 -12.43 11.59 -4.66
N ALA A 179 -13.18 10.79 -3.90
CA ALA A 179 -13.08 10.80 -2.44
C ALA A 179 -11.68 10.39 -1.96
N ALA A 180 -11.07 9.40 -2.62
CA ALA A 180 -9.73 8.94 -2.29
C ALA A 180 -8.60 9.93 -2.66
N VAL A 181 -8.85 10.87 -3.57
CA VAL A 181 -7.86 11.86 -4.04
C VAL A 181 -7.98 13.20 -3.29
N LEU A 182 -9.09 13.46 -2.60
CA LEU A 182 -9.32 14.68 -1.81
C LEU A 182 -8.65 14.61 -0.45
#